data_65415558e409e962f7e20a9fcaa7237b
#
_entry.id   65415558e409e962f7e20a9fcaa7237b
#
_cell.length_a   1.000
_cell.length_b   1.000
_cell.length_c   1.000
_cell.angle_alpha   90.00
_cell.angle_beta   90.00
_cell.angle_gamma   90.00
#
_symmetry.space_group_name_H-M   'P 1'
#
loop_
_entity.id
_entity.type
_entity.pdbx_description
1 polymer ?
#
loop_
_entity_poly.entity_id
_entity_poly.type
_entity_poly.pdbx_seq_one_letter_code
_entity_poly.pdbx_strand_id
1 'polypeptide(L)'
;MNITPRRVGAVTRGEALSLLASVSLGRIVFTENAMPAVRPASHLVESDDIIARSHDGSAVVPAILGRILDGEWDAGPERETVVAYEADDIDIDCKLGWSVVITGPATPVTDPGEIARYATVLTPWTLAGEGQLIRVHAGIVTGYRLVNHSR
;
A
#
# COMPACT_ATOMS: atom_id res chain seq x y z
N MET A 1 -12.36 30.02 17.80
CA MET A 1 -11.08 29.26 17.89
C MET A 1 -10.24 29.59 16.64
N ASN A 2 -9.16 30.32 16.81
CA ASN A 2 -8.27 30.62 15.69
C ASN A 2 -7.46 29.37 15.35
N ILE A 3 -7.88 28.63 14.33
CA ILE A 3 -7.10 27.53 13.79
C ILE A 3 -6.02 28.16 12.90
N THR A 4 -4.79 28.17 13.39
CA THR A 4 -3.65 28.57 12.56
C THR A 4 -3.55 27.60 11.37
N PRO A 5 -3.59 28.10 10.13
CA PRO A 5 -3.46 27.23 8.96
C PRO A 5 -2.16 26.42 9.01
N ARG A 6 -2.21 25.17 8.61
CA ARG A 6 -1.02 24.33 8.46
C ARG A 6 -0.43 24.50 7.07
N ARG A 7 0.86 24.29 6.96
CA ARG A 7 1.56 24.26 5.68
C ARG A 7 1.68 22.82 5.20
N VAL A 8 1.40 22.58 3.92
CA VAL A 8 1.66 21.31 3.26
C VAL A 8 3.08 21.35 2.71
N GLY A 9 3.91 20.39 3.10
CA GLY A 9 5.26 20.20 2.57
C GLY A 9 5.38 18.85 1.89
N ALA A 10 5.97 18.83 0.69
CA ALA A 10 6.30 17.57 0.03
C ALA A 10 7.46 16.89 0.75
N VAL A 11 7.48 15.56 0.75
CA VAL A 11 8.57 14.75 1.28
C VAL A 11 9.34 14.07 0.15
N THR A 12 10.60 13.74 0.42
CA THR A 12 11.40 12.97 -0.52
C THR A 12 10.95 11.51 -0.57
N ARG A 13 11.36 10.78 -1.60
CA ARG A 13 11.10 9.35 -1.72
C ARG A 13 11.56 8.57 -0.48
N GLY A 14 12.77 8.81 -0.02
CA GLY A 14 13.33 8.13 1.15
C GLY A 14 12.56 8.44 2.43
N GLU A 15 12.17 9.70 2.64
CA GLU A 15 11.31 10.09 3.76
C GLU A 15 9.93 9.43 3.69
N ALA A 16 9.32 9.38 2.51
CA ALA A 16 8.03 8.76 2.30
C ALA A 16 8.06 7.26 2.65
N LEU A 17 9.06 6.54 2.18
CA LEU A 17 9.23 5.11 2.51
C LEU A 17 9.49 4.89 4.00
N SER A 18 10.25 5.76 4.65
CA SER A 18 10.48 5.70 6.10
C SER A 18 9.20 5.98 6.88
N LEU A 19 8.39 6.94 6.46
CA LEU A 19 7.08 7.22 7.07
C LEU A 19 6.15 6.02 6.92
N LEU A 20 6.07 5.44 5.74
CA LEU A 20 5.27 4.26 5.48
C LEU A 20 5.70 3.08 6.37
N ALA A 21 7.00 2.88 6.56
CA ALA A 21 7.55 1.86 7.45
C ALA A 21 7.23 2.10 8.93
N SER A 22 6.90 3.33 9.32
CA SER A 22 6.60 3.68 10.71
C SER A 22 5.20 3.25 11.17
N VAL A 23 4.33 2.88 10.24
CA VAL A 23 2.98 2.37 10.52
C VAL A 23 2.80 1.00 9.90
N SER A 24 1.85 0.23 10.39
CA SER A 24 1.61 -1.15 9.94
C SER A 24 0.30 -1.33 9.18
N LEU A 25 -0.53 -0.31 9.14
CA LEU A 25 -1.83 -0.34 8.46
C LEU A 25 -1.85 0.67 7.33
N GLY A 26 -2.33 0.25 6.20
CA GLY A 26 -2.58 1.07 5.04
C GLY A 26 -3.78 0.58 4.25
N ARG A 27 -3.87 1.02 3.02
CA ARG A 27 -4.93 0.66 2.09
C ARG A 27 -4.35 0.37 0.73
N ILE A 28 -4.74 -0.77 0.17
CA ILE A 28 -4.44 -1.08 -1.23
C ILE A 28 -5.61 -0.61 -2.09
N VAL A 29 -5.28 0.07 -3.17
CA VAL A 29 -6.24 0.58 -4.17
C VAL A 29 -5.96 -0.10 -5.50
N PHE A 30 -6.95 -0.75 -6.05
CA PHE A 30 -6.82 -1.56 -7.26
C PHE A 30 -8.09 -1.46 -8.11
N THR A 31 -8.05 -2.03 -9.29
CA THR A 31 -9.21 -2.08 -10.18
C THR A 31 -9.81 -3.48 -10.17
N GLU A 32 -11.09 -3.56 -9.88
CA GLU A 32 -11.88 -4.78 -9.90
C GLU A 32 -13.11 -4.55 -10.78
N ASN A 33 -13.30 -5.37 -11.82
CA ASN A 33 -14.40 -5.22 -12.78
C ASN A 33 -14.52 -3.79 -13.34
N ALA A 34 -13.40 -3.21 -13.74
CA ALA A 34 -13.26 -1.85 -14.27
C ALA A 34 -13.68 -0.73 -13.27
N MET A 35 -13.82 -1.05 -11.99
CA MET A 35 -14.12 -0.09 -10.94
C MET A 35 -13.00 0.00 -9.91
N PRO A 36 -12.73 1.19 -9.36
CA PRO A 36 -11.80 1.33 -8.26
C PRO A 36 -12.29 0.56 -7.03
N ALA A 37 -11.37 -0.16 -6.38
CA ALA A 37 -11.61 -0.87 -5.14
C ALA A 37 -10.56 -0.51 -4.11
N VAL A 38 -10.92 -0.48 -2.84
CA VAL A 38 -10.04 -0.17 -1.72
C VAL A 38 -10.20 -1.24 -0.65
N ARG A 39 -9.08 -1.72 -0.12
CA ARG A 39 -9.06 -2.68 0.99
C ARG A 39 -8.03 -2.28 2.04
N PRO A 40 -8.36 -2.36 3.33
CA PRO A 40 -7.36 -2.24 4.37
C PRO A 40 -6.38 -3.40 4.30
N ALA A 41 -5.13 -3.12 4.59
CA ALA A 41 -4.06 -4.11 4.59
C ALA A 41 -3.01 -3.77 5.63
N SER A 42 -2.44 -4.79 6.25
CA SER A 42 -1.20 -4.62 6.99
C SER A 42 -0.02 -4.69 6.02
N HIS A 43 1.07 -4.03 6.36
CA HIS A 43 2.23 -3.98 5.49
C HIS A 43 3.55 -3.94 6.25
N LEU A 44 4.59 -4.27 5.53
CA LEU A 44 5.97 -3.94 5.85
C LEU A 44 6.66 -3.35 4.62
N VAL A 45 7.72 -2.60 4.84
CA VAL A 45 8.54 -2.02 3.77
C VAL A 45 9.87 -2.76 3.73
N GLU A 46 10.24 -3.25 2.57
CA GLU A 46 11.50 -3.94 2.35
C GLU A 46 12.17 -3.36 1.10
N SER A 47 13.23 -2.58 1.30
CA SER A 47 13.87 -1.81 0.24
C SER A 47 12.87 -0.89 -0.47
N ASP A 48 12.65 -1.07 -1.77
CA ASP A 48 11.67 -0.33 -2.57
C ASP A 48 10.34 -1.08 -2.75
N ASP A 49 10.11 -2.12 -1.97
CA ASP A 49 8.90 -2.93 -2.05
C ASP A 49 8.04 -2.79 -0.80
N ILE A 50 6.74 -2.76 -1.01
CA ILE A 50 5.73 -2.86 0.03
C ILE A 50 5.17 -4.27 0.00
N ILE A 51 5.30 -4.99 1.09
CA ILE A 51 4.67 -6.31 1.25
C ILE A 51 3.40 -6.09 2.05
N ALA A 52 2.27 -6.41 1.46
CA ALA A 52 0.97 -6.16 2.04
C ALA A 52 0.14 -7.44 2.18
N ARG A 53 -0.65 -7.51 3.24
CA ARG A 53 -1.63 -8.57 3.47
C ARG A 53 -2.99 -7.95 3.68
N SER A 54 -3.96 -8.34 2.84
CA SER A 54 -5.36 -8.01 3.05
C SER A 54 -5.97 -8.94 4.11
N HIS A 55 -6.84 -8.40 4.95
CA HIS A 55 -7.39 -9.11 6.11
C HIS A 55 -8.84 -9.58 5.95
N ASP A 56 -9.49 -9.19 4.89
CA ASP A 56 -10.91 -9.50 4.67
C ASP A 56 -11.15 -10.73 3.78
N GLY A 57 -10.11 -11.52 3.52
CA GLY A 57 -10.18 -12.65 2.59
C GLY A 57 -10.47 -12.20 1.16
N SER A 58 -10.17 -10.96 0.85
CA SER A 58 -10.68 -10.24 -0.28
C SER A 58 -10.10 -10.64 -1.62
N ALA A 59 -10.77 -10.20 -2.65
CA ALA A 59 -10.49 -10.39 -4.05
C ALA A 59 -9.25 -9.62 -4.57
N VAL A 60 -8.36 -9.08 -3.73
CA VAL A 60 -7.20 -8.32 -4.22
C VAL A 60 -6.29 -9.19 -5.08
N VAL A 61 -5.85 -10.33 -4.55
CA VAL A 61 -5.00 -11.25 -5.31
C VAL A 61 -5.77 -11.91 -6.46
N PRO A 62 -6.99 -12.43 -6.27
CA PRO A 62 -7.80 -12.89 -7.38
C PRO A 62 -8.04 -11.83 -8.45
N ALA A 63 -8.25 -10.57 -8.10
CA ALA A 63 -8.41 -9.48 -9.07
C ALA A 63 -7.13 -9.23 -9.87
N ILE A 64 -5.98 -9.31 -9.23
CA ILE A 64 -4.67 -9.22 -9.90
C ILE A 64 -4.45 -10.45 -10.78
N LEU A 65 -4.69 -11.66 -10.26
CA LEU A 65 -4.54 -12.92 -10.99
C LEU A 65 -5.60 -13.10 -12.07
N GLY A 66 -6.82 -12.61 -11.87
CA GLY A 66 -7.91 -12.72 -12.84
C GLY A 66 -7.55 -12.13 -14.19
N ARG A 67 -6.82 -11.03 -14.19
CA ARG A 67 -6.28 -10.45 -15.43
C ARG A 67 -5.28 -11.36 -16.13
N ILE A 68 -4.57 -12.18 -15.37
CA ILE A 68 -3.62 -13.16 -15.87
C ILE A 68 -4.36 -14.37 -16.46
N LEU A 69 -5.45 -14.81 -15.82
CA LEU A 69 -6.21 -16.00 -16.19
C LEU A 69 -7.17 -15.78 -17.36
N ASP A 70 -7.65 -14.56 -17.58
CA ASP A 70 -8.56 -14.20 -18.66
C ASP A 70 -7.88 -14.11 -20.05
N GLY A 71 -6.69 -14.66 -20.20
CA GLY A 71 -5.99 -14.78 -21.48
C GLY A 71 -5.22 -13.53 -21.91
N GLU A 72 -5.12 -12.52 -21.04
CA GLU A 72 -4.26 -11.36 -21.27
C GLU A 72 -2.76 -11.66 -21.04
N TRP A 73 -2.45 -12.92 -20.75
CA TRP A 73 -1.09 -13.39 -20.50
C TRP A 73 -0.12 -13.21 -21.69
N ASP A 74 -0.67 -13.11 -22.89
CA ASP A 74 0.13 -13.00 -24.11
C ASP A 74 0.60 -11.56 -24.43
N ALA A 75 0.43 -10.65 -23.51
CA ALA A 75 0.67 -9.24 -23.76
C ALA A 75 2.04 -8.71 -23.31
N GLY A 76 2.99 -9.61 -23.07
CA GLY A 76 4.37 -9.24 -22.76
C GLY A 76 4.56 -8.49 -21.43
N PRO A 77 5.80 -8.08 -21.11
CA PRO A 77 6.13 -7.43 -19.84
C PRO A 77 5.48 -6.04 -19.63
N GLU A 78 4.76 -5.54 -20.59
CA GLU A 78 4.17 -4.19 -20.57
C GLU A 78 2.80 -4.11 -19.86
N ARG A 79 2.22 -5.23 -19.43
CA ARG A 79 0.92 -5.27 -18.74
C ARG A 79 1.03 -5.74 -17.29
N GLU A 80 1.88 -5.11 -16.54
CA GLU A 80 1.89 -5.27 -15.10
C GLU A 80 0.61 -4.68 -14.50
N THR A 81 0.03 -5.38 -13.52
CA THR A 81 -1.11 -4.83 -12.77
C THR A 81 -0.61 -3.74 -11.83
N VAL A 82 -0.93 -2.51 -12.14
CA VAL A 82 -0.55 -1.36 -11.32
C VAL A 82 -1.62 -1.13 -10.26
N VAL A 83 -1.17 -0.95 -9.04
CA VAL A 83 -2.00 -0.61 -7.88
C VAL A 83 -1.44 0.62 -7.18
N ALA A 84 -2.23 1.20 -6.29
CA ALA A 84 -1.73 2.18 -5.34
C ALA A 84 -1.79 1.60 -3.92
N TYR A 85 -0.86 2.00 -3.09
CA TYR A 85 -0.85 1.73 -1.66
C TYR A 85 -0.74 3.04 -0.89
N GLU A 86 -1.65 3.27 0.02
CA GLU A 86 -1.73 4.50 0.79
C GLU A 86 -1.62 4.19 2.28
N ALA A 87 -0.88 5.02 3.00
CA ALA A 87 -0.95 5.09 4.44
C ALA A 87 -0.81 6.55 4.89
N ASP A 88 -1.34 6.83 6.06
CA ASP A 88 -1.28 8.14 6.66
C ASP A 88 -1.22 8.04 8.19
N ASP A 89 -0.82 9.13 8.82
CA ASP A 89 -0.93 9.32 10.25
C ASP A 89 -1.19 10.82 10.49
N ILE A 90 -2.46 11.17 10.58
CA ILE A 90 -2.92 12.55 10.70
C ILE A 90 -3.68 12.70 12.01
N ASP A 91 -3.17 13.56 12.89
CA ASP A 91 -3.87 13.97 14.10
C ASP A 91 -4.94 15.00 13.75
N ILE A 92 -6.19 14.64 13.95
CA ILE A 92 -7.35 15.48 13.61
C ILE A 92 -7.43 16.72 14.49
N ASP A 93 -7.00 16.64 15.74
CA ASP A 93 -7.10 17.74 16.69
C ASP A 93 -6.06 18.81 16.41
N CYS A 94 -4.80 18.43 16.27
CA CYS A 94 -3.73 19.40 16.02
C CYS A 94 -3.49 19.66 14.52
N LYS A 95 -4.11 18.88 13.62
CA LYS A 95 -3.96 19.03 12.16
C LYS A 95 -2.50 18.85 11.69
N LEU A 96 -1.77 17.99 12.34
CA LEU A 96 -0.40 17.63 11.97
C LEU A 96 -0.35 16.17 11.52
N GLY A 97 0.61 15.84 10.69
CA GLY A 97 0.80 14.48 10.25
C GLY A 97 1.33 14.38 8.83
N TRP A 98 1.11 13.23 8.22
CA TRP A 98 1.60 12.93 6.88
C TRP A 98 0.68 11.95 6.15
N SER A 99 0.78 11.94 4.84
CA SER A 99 0.22 10.92 3.97
C SER A 99 1.22 10.53 2.89
N VAL A 100 1.22 9.25 2.52
CA VAL A 100 2.10 8.69 1.49
C VAL A 100 1.28 7.79 0.57
N VAL A 101 1.49 7.94 -0.72
CA VAL A 101 0.92 7.07 -1.76
C VAL A 101 2.05 6.48 -2.60
N ILE A 102 2.05 5.17 -2.70
CA ILE A 102 2.94 4.40 -3.56
C ILE A 102 2.12 3.89 -4.73
N THR A 103 2.59 4.09 -5.95
CA THR A 103 1.96 3.53 -7.15
C THR A 103 2.98 2.71 -7.92
N GLY A 104 2.63 1.50 -8.23
CA GLY A 104 3.52 0.61 -8.96
C GLY A 104 2.91 -0.76 -9.24
N PRO A 105 3.68 -1.61 -9.93
CA PRO A 105 3.24 -2.95 -10.26
C PRO A 105 3.10 -3.81 -9.01
N ALA A 106 2.05 -4.63 -8.99
CA ALA A 106 1.78 -5.58 -7.93
C ALA A 106 1.87 -7.01 -8.44
N THR A 107 2.51 -7.86 -7.64
CA THR A 107 2.62 -9.29 -7.89
C THR A 107 2.29 -10.08 -6.62
N PRO A 108 1.68 -11.27 -6.73
CA PRO A 108 1.55 -12.15 -5.58
C PRO A 108 2.92 -12.63 -5.10
N VAL A 109 3.09 -12.73 -3.79
CA VAL A 109 4.27 -13.39 -3.21
C VAL A 109 4.03 -14.90 -3.25
N THR A 110 4.85 -15.63 -3.99
CA THR A 110 4.66 -17.07 -4.24
C THR A 110 5.79 -17.92 -3.68
N ASP A 111 6.94 -17.36 -3.38
CA ASP A 111 8.07 -18.11 -2.82
C ASP A 111 7.76 -18.56 -1.38
N PRO A 112 7.81 -19.88 -1.08
CA PRO A 112 7.48 -20.39 0.25
C PRO A 112 8.35 -19.84 1.37
N GLY A 113 9.63 -19.58 1.11
CA GLY A 113 10.55 -19.01 2.07
C GLY A 113 10.21 -17.56 2.42
N GLU A 114 9.85 -16.76 1.41
CA GLU A 114 9.38 -15.38 1.60
C GLU A 114 8.03 -15.36 2.33
N ILE A 115 7.09 -16.20 1.94
CA ILE A 115 5.78 -16.31 2.62
C ILE A 115 5.97 -16.61 4.10
N ALA A 116 6.81 -17.59 4.44
CA ALA A 116 7.09 -17.95 5.82
C ALA A 116 7.72 -16.77 6.60
N ARG A 117 8.64 -16.06 6.00
CA ARG A 117 9.32 -14.92 6.61
C ARG A 117 8.36 -13.74 6.84
N TYR A 118 7.55 -13.39 5.88
CA TYR A 118 6.60 -12.29 6.01
C TYR A 118 5.43 -12.62 6.93
N ALA A 119 5.00 -13.88 6.98
CA ALA A 119 3.92 -14.32 7.85
C ALA A 119 4.22 -14.16 9.34
N THR A 120 5.49 -14.12 9.74
CA THR A 120 5.87 -13.86 11.14
C THR A 120 5.62 -12.41 11.56
N VAL A 121 5.61 -11.48 10.62
CA VAL A 121 5.39 -10.05 10.85
C VAL A 121 3.96 -9.65 10.51
N LEU A 122 3.47 -10.12 9.37
CA LEU A 122 2.14 -9.82 8.85
C LEU A 122 1.15 -10.93 9.21
N THR A 123 0.79 -11.01 10.48
CA THR A 123 -0.17 -12.01 10.98
C THR A 123 -1.60 -11.70 10.53
N PRO A 124 -2.42 -12.72 10.19
CA PRO A 124 -3.83 -12.49 9.87
C PRO A 124 -4.59 -11.92 11.07
N TRP A 125 -5.52 -11.00 10.82
CA TRP A 125 -6.41 -10.46 11.85
C TRP A 125 -7.65 -11.31 12.07
N THR A 126 -7.98 -12.16 11.12
CA THR A 126 -9.18 -12.99 11.16
C THR A 126 -8.83 -14.47 10.96
N LEU A 127 -9.68 -15.34 11.49
CA LEU A 127 -9.57 -16.78 11.28
C LEU A 127 -10.11 -17.24 9.92
N ALA A 128 -10.75 -16.34 9.17
CA ALA A 128 -11.47 -16.64 7.93
C ALA A 128 -10.56 -16.63 6.69
N GLY A 129 -9.35 -17.12 6.81
CA GLY A 129 -8.45 -17.31 5.68
C GLY A 129 -7.10 -16.63 5.83
N GLU A 130 -6.12 -17.30 5.35
CA GLU A 130 -4.77 -16.78 5.15
C GLU A 130 -4.84 -15.79 4.00
N GLY A 131 -5.05 -14.50 4.29
CA GLY A 131 -4.96 -13.47 3.28
C GLY A 131 -3.62 -13.58 2.55
N GLN A 132 -3.65 -13.58 1.23
CA GLN A 132 -2.45 -13.72 0.42
C GLN A 132 -1.58 -12.46 0.53
N LEU A 133 -0.27 -12.67 0.38
CA LEU A 133 0.72 -11.60 0.40
C LEU A 133 0.91 -11.05 -1.01
N ILE A 134 0.97 -9.73 -1.10
CA ILE A 134 1.15 -9.00 -2.34
C ILE A 134 2.40 -8.16 -2.20
N ARG A 135 3.23 -8.14 -3.24
CA ARG A 135 4.36 -7.23 -3.37
C ARG A 135 3.98 -6.09 -4.28
N VAL A 136 4.11 -4.87 -3.78
CA VAL A 136 3.94 -3.65 -4.57
C VAL A 136 5.29 -2.99 -4.71
N HIS A 137 5.79 -2.87 -5.94
CA HIS A 137 7.02 -2.14 -6.21
C HIS A 137 6.75 -0.64 -6.22
N ALA A 138 7.56 0.13 -5.48
CA ALA A 138 7.41 1.58 -5.38
C ALA A 138 7.94 2.26 -6.67
N GLY A 139 7.10 2.36 -7.68
CA GLY A 139 7.41 3.08 -8.92
C GLY A 139 7.32 4.58 -8.74
N ILE A 140 6.11 5.08 -8.45
CA ILE A 140 5.85 6.49 -8.15
C ILE A 140 5.58 6.62 -6.66
N VAL A 141 6.30 7.50 -5.99
CA VAL A 141 6.15 7.76 -4.56
C VAL A 141 5.82 9.23 -4.36
N THR A 142 4.67 9.50 -3.75
CA THR A 142 4.26 10.85 -3.37
C THR A 142 3.96 10.89 -1.89
N GLY A 143 4.35 11.98 -1.24
CA GLY A 143 4.07 12.16 0.18
C GLY A 143 4.06 13.62 0.58
N TYR A 144 3.25 13.91 1.58
CA TYR A 144 3.07 15.25 2.11
C TYR A 144 3.07 15.24 3.63
N ARG A 145 3.61 16.30 4.21
CA ARG A 145 3.48 16.60 5.64
C ARG A 145 2.63 17.83 5.87
N LEU A 146 1.78 17.76 6.88
CA LEU A 146 1.15 18.91 7.49
C LEU A 146 2.05 19.39 8.62
N VAL A 147 2.63 20.55 8.48
CA VAL A 147 3.57 21.12 9.44
C VAL A 147 3.10 22.47 9.98
N ASN A 148 3.64 22.86 11.10
CA ASN A 148 3.37 24.20 11.62
C ASN A 148 3.84 25.26 10.62
N HIS A 149 3.07 26.32 10.49
CA HIS A 149 3.50 27.48 9.74
C HIS A 149 4.58 28.19 10.56
N SER A 150 5.83 28.10 10.12
CA SER A 150 6.90 28.92 10.69
C SER A 150 6.65 30.36 10.30
N ARG A 151 6.64 31.25 11.27
CA ARG A 151 6.55 32.69 11.04
C ARG A 151 7.82 33.21 10.36
#